data_0c1df9961d7aafe506f417e791c40ec6
#
_entry.id   0c1df9961d7aafe506f417e791c40ec6
#
_cell.length_a   1.000
_cell.length_b   1.000
_cell.length_c   1.000
_cell.angle_alpha   90.00
_cell.angle_beta   90.00
_cell.angle_gamma   90.00
#
_symmetry.space_group_name_H-M   'P 1'
#
loop_
_entity.id
_entity.type
_entity.pdbx_description
1 polymer ?
#
loop_
_entity_poly.entity_id
_entity_poly.type
_entity_poly.pdbx_seq_one_letter_code
_entity_poly.pdbx_strand_id
1 'polypeptide(L)'
;MNGDRSLRRPPPPLADLGGPTSGRFGYGFATLDSHGRVADRALMRRLGWAAGTRLHIIRAQSGSLLATAATDGVFTIGNQGHLVLPATVRHSCRLLVGDRVLLTADLDASVVAVHSPALVEAMIAGPHARKDDR
;
A
#
# COMPACT_ATOMS: atom_id res chain seq x y z
N MET A 1 20.62 -29.35 29.19
CA MET A 1 20.23 -28.95 28.96
C MET A 1 19.72 -28.79 28.56
N ASN A 2 19.94 -28.84 28.38
CA ASN A 2 19.37 -28.49 27.89
C ASN A 2 18.61 -28.10 27.71
N GLY A 3 18.60 -28.53 27.92
CA GLY A 3 17.45 -28.05 27.91
C GLY A 3 17.10 -26.93 27.22
N ASP A 4 17.65 -26.46 26.90
CA ASP A 4 17.26 -25.47 26.25
C ASP A 4 16.91 -25.64 24.98
N ARG A 5 17.21 -26.75 24.46
CA ARG A 5 16.79 -26.97 23.28
C ARG A 5 15.40 -27.14 23.24
N SER A 6 14.76 -27.79 24.07
CA SER A 6 13.34 -27.95 24.04
C SER A 6 12.67 -26.66 24.22
N LEU A 7 13.36 -25.76 24.82
CA LEU A 7 12.82 -24.49 24.96
C LEU A 7 12.78 -23.74 23.69
N ARG A 8 13.54 -24.22 22.74
CA ARG A 8 13.61 -23.56 21.57
C ARG A 8 12.75 -24.15 20.60
N ARG A 9 11.50 -24.23 20.80
CA ARG A 9 10.62 -24.62 19.78
C ARG A 9 10.79 -23.75 18.61
N PRO A 10 10.83 -24.31 17.42
CA PRO A 10 10.86 -23.45 16.24
C PRO A 10 9.60 -22.64 16.17
N PRO A 11 9.68 -21.43 15.70
CA PRO A 11 8.46 -20.65 15.49
C PRO A 11 7.62 -21.28 14.43
N PRO A 12 6.34 -21.03 14.42
CA PRO A 12 5.50 -21.52 13.36
C PRO A 12 6.00 -21.02 12.02
N PRO A 13 5.88 -21.82 10.99
CA PRO A 13 6.24 -21.34 9.66
C PRO A 13 5.44 -20.11 9.31
N LEU A 14 6.05 -19.22 8.58
CA LEU A 14 5.36 -18.02 8.16
C LEU A 14 4.12 -18.35 7.35
N ALA A 15 4.14 -19.42 6.64
CA ALA A 15 2.96 -19.83 5.89
C ALA A 15 1.76 -20.09 6.79
N ASP A 16 2.03 -20.49 8.01
CA ASP A 16 0.94 -20.74 8.94
C ASP A 16 0.37 -19.46 9.50
N LEU A 17 1.03 -18.35 9.29
CA LEU A 17 0.50 -17.08 9.68
C LEU A 17 -0.44 -16.53 8.62
N GLY A 18 -0.76 -17.36 7.71
CA GLY A 18 -1.85 -17.12 6.84
C GLY A 18 -1.58 -16.33 5.66
N GLY A 19 -0.50 -15.92 5.59
CA GLY A 19 -0.41 -15.02 4.68
C GLY A 19 -0.71 -15.30 3.35
N PRO A 20 0.11 -15.96 2.70
CA PRO A 20 0.08 -15.85 1.27
C PRO A 20 -0.94 -16.66 0.59
N THR A 21 -1.56 -17.48 1.31
CA THR A 21 -2.36 -18.45 0.63
C THR A 21 -3.52 -17.83 -0.10
N SER A 22 -3.99 -16.69 0.33
CA SER A 22 -5.13 -16.10 -0.33
C SER A 22 -4.76 -15.40 -1.62
N GLY A 23 -3.56 -14.87 -1.71
CA GLY A 23 -3.21 -14.04 -2.85
C GLY A 23 -4.08 -12.81 -3.00
N ARG A 24 -4.88 -12.50 -1.99
CA ARG A 24 -5.84 -11.40 -2.10
C ARG A 24 -5.19 -10.04 -1.94
N PHE A 25 -4.19 -9.94 -1.10
CA PHE A 25 -3.58 -8.64 -0.82
C PHE A 25 -2.17 -8.55 -1.40
N GLY A 26 -1.83 -7.36 -1.84
CA GLY A 26 -0.48 -7.04 -2.26
C GLY A 26 -0.04 -5.73 -1.63
N TYR A 27 1.25 -5.48 -1.63
CA TYR A 27 1.75 -4.23 -1.09
C TYR A 27 3.14 -3.95 -1.62
N GLY A 28 3.54 -2.70 -1.52
CA GLY A 28 4.86 -2.27 -1.91
C GLY A 28 5.09 -0.84 -1.48
N PHE A 29 6.35 -0.45 -1.45
CA PHE A 29 6.71 0.94 -1.21
C PHE A 29 7.16 1.56 -2.52
N ALA A 30 6.84 2.82 -2.70
CA ALA A 30 7.26 3.57 -3.86
C ALA A 30 7.51 5.01 -3.47
N THR A 31 8.32 5.71 -4.25
CA THR A 31 8.60 7.12 -4.03
C THR A 31 7.76 7.95 -4.99
N LEU A 32 7.11 8.96 -4.47
CA LEU A 32 6.35 9.89 -5.29
C LEU A 32 7.31 10.77 -6.05
N ASP A 33 7.25 10.74 -7.37
CA ASP A 33 8.18 11.53 -8.19
C ASP A 33 7.60 12.90 -8.55
N SER A 34 8.39 13.69 -9.26
CA SER A 34 8.02 15.06 -9.60
C SER A 34 6.84 15.16 -10.57
N HIS A 35 6.49 14.07 -11.20
CA HIS A 35 5.34 14.01 -12.10
C HIS A 35 4.10 13.41 -11.43
N GLY A 36 4.17 13.19 -10.14
CA GLY A 36 3.06 12.58 -9.41
C GLY A 36 2.93 11.09 -9.58
N ARG A 37 3.96 10.44 -10.09
CA ARG A 37 3.90 9.01 -10.35
C ARG A 37 4.38 8.23 -9.13
N VAL A 38 3.71 7.13 -8.90
CA VAL A 38 4.08 6.16 -7.87
C VAL A 38 4.32 4.86 -8.60
N ALA A 39 5.58 4.47 -8.69
CA ALA A 39 5.96 3.37 -9.56
C ALA A 39 5.96 2.04 -8.83
N ASP A 40 5.01 1.21 -9.14
CA ASP A 40 4.99 -0.20 -8.72
C ASP A 40 4.31 -1.01 -9.82
N ARG A 41 5.03 -1.27 -10.88
CA ARG A 41 4.48 -1.99 -12.01
C ARG A 41 4.03 -3.40 -11.66
N ALA A 42 4.75 -4.04 -10.76
CA ALA A 42 4.40 -5.40 -10.39
C ALA A 42 3.02 -5.44 -9.73
N LEU A 43 2.75 -4.49 -8.85
CA LEU A 43 1.45 -4.42 -8.20
C LEU A 43 0.35 -4.08 -9.21
N MET A 44 0.62 -3.14 -10.11
CA MET A 44 -0.35 -2.77 -11.15
C MET A 44 -0.65 -3.96 -12.05
N ARG A 45 0.34 -4.75 -12.40
CA ARG A 45 0.12 -5.95 -13.21
C ARG A 45 -0.72 -6.98 -12.47
N ARG A 46 -0.49 -7.16 -11.19
CA ARG A 46 -1.29 -8.10 -10.40
C ARG A 46 -2.75 -7.67 -10.34
N LEU A 47 -3.00 -6.37 -10.36
CA LEU A 47 -4.35 -5.83 -10.40
C LEU A 47 -4.97 -5.91 -11.80
N GLY A 48 -4.15 -6.13 -12.82
CA GLY A 48 -4.62 -6.04 -14.20
C GLY A 48 -4.83 -4.61 -14.66
N TRP A 49 -4.19 -3.66 -14.02
CA TRP A 49 -4.33 -2.24 -14.35
C TRP A 49 -3.26 -1.84 -15.38
N ALA A 50 -3.64 -1.89 -16.65
CA ALA A 50 -2.75 -1.47 -17.73
C ALA A 50 -2.85 0.04 -17.94
N ALA A 51 -1.94 0.57 -18.77
CA ALA A 51 -1.99 1.97 -19.15
C ALA A 51 -3.39 2.32 -19.67
N GLY A 52 -3.92 3.44 -19.22
CA GLY A 52 -5.25 3.87 -19.61
C GLY A 52 -6.39 3.31 -18.77
N THR A 53 -6.13 2.39 -17.87
CA THR A 53 -7.18 1.92 -16.95
C THR A 53 -7.72 3.12 -16.18
N ARG A 54 -9.04 3.26 -16.16
CA ARG A 54 -9.70 4.41 -15.55
C ARG A 54 -9.98 4.13 -14.09
N LEU A 55 -9.79 5.16 -13.27
CA LEU A 55 -9.86 5.04 -11.83
C LEU A 55 -10.67 6.16 -11.22
N HIS A 56 -11.35 5.85 -10.13
CA HIS A 56 -11.80 6.84 -9.17
C HIS A 56 -10.75 6.90 -8.08
N ILE A 57 -10.43 8.10 -7.61
CA ILE A 57 -9.52 8.29 -6.50
C ILE A 57 -10.24 9.15 -5.47
N ILE A 58 -10.38 8.64 -4.26
CA ILE A 58 -10.98 9.38 -3.17
C ILE A 58 -10.08 9.36 -1.95
N ARG A 59 -10.30 10.29 -1.05
CA ARG A 59 -9.59 10.31 0.22
C ARG A 59 -10.47 9.62 1.26
N ALA A 60 -9.96 8.58 1.88
CA ALA A 60 -10.67 7.88 2.93
C ALA A 60 -10.61 8.69 4.23
N GLN A 61 -11.50 8.38 5.17
CA GLN A 61 -11.48 9.02 6.47
C GLN A 61 -10.15 8.85 7.18
N SER A 62 -9.50 7.73 6.96
CA SER A 62 -8.18 7.46 7.56
C SER A 62 -7.11 8.40 7.04
N GLY A 63 -7.36 9.09 5.92
CA GLY A 63 -6.38 9.92 5.26
C GLY A 63 -5.67 9.24 4.11
N SER A 64 -5.85 7.96 3.92
CA SER A 64 -5.30 7.26 2.76
C SER A 64 -6.07 7.63 1.51
N LEU A 65 -5.41 7.56 0.37
CA LEU A 65 -6.09 7.67 -0.91
C LEU A 65 -6.52 6.29 -1.35
N LEU A 66 -7.74 6.17 -1.84
CA LEU A 66 -8.23 4.91 -2.39
C LEU A 66 -8.46 5.08 -3.87
N ALA A 67 -7.77 4.28 -4.67
CA ALA A 67 -7.94 4.23 -6.11
C ALA A 67 -8.68 2.95 -6.46
N THR A 68 -9.77 3.10 -7.21
CA THR A 68 -10.62 1.96 -7.58
C THR A 68 -10.84 2.00 -9.08
N ALA A 69 -10.71 0.86 -9.75
CA ALA A 69 -11.00 0.78 -11.17
C ALA A 69 -12.47 1.04 -11.43
N ALA A 70 -12.76 1.92 -12.35
CA ALA A 70 -14.14 2.29 -12.68
C ALA A 70 -14.22 2.78 -14.11
N THR A 71 -15.21 2.29 -14.86
CA THR A 71 -15.33 2.63 -16.27
C THR A 71 -15.59 4.11 -16.50
N ASP A 72 -16.16 4.79 -15.51
CA ASP A 72 -16.40 6.23 -15.60
C ASP A 72 -15.38 7.04 -14.80
N GLY A 73 -14.26 6.43 -14.42
CA GLY A 73 -13.24 7.13 -13.66
C GLY A 73 -12.60 8.25 -14.45
N VAL A 74 -12.20 9.30 -13.73
CA VAL A 74 -11.62 10.48 -14.37
C VAL A 74 -10.09 10.45 -14.32
N PHE A 75 -9.51 9.58 -13.53
CA PHE A 75 -8.07 9.41 -13.46
C PHE A 75 -7.68 8.16 -14.23
N THR A 76 -6.44 8.07 -14.68
CA THR A 76 -6.01 6.89 -15.43
C THR A 76 -4.61 6.47 -15.00
N ILE A 77 -4.33 5.18 -15.20
CA ILE A 77 -2.95 4.69 -15.11
C ILE A 77 -2.20 5.29 -16.31
N GLY A 78 -1.01 5.80 -16.02
CA GLY A 78 -0.21 6.47 -17.05
C GLY A 78 0.36 5.52 -18.08
N ASN A 79 0.93 6.11 -19.13
CA ASN A 79 1.43 5.35 -20.29
C ASN A 79 2.47 4.29 -19.94
N GLN A 80 3.21 4.49 -18.85
CA GLN A 80 4.24 3.54 -18.47
C GLN A 80 3.74 2.56 -17.39
N GLY A 81 2.45 2.54 -17.16
CA GLY A 81 1.87 1.62 -16.17
C GLY A 81 2.01 2.08 -14.73
N HIS A 82 2.21 3.37 -14.52
CA HIS A 82 2.34 3.91 -13.17
C HIS A 82 1.04 4.53 -12.70
N LEU A 83 0.77 4.40 -11.42
CA LEU A 83 -0.31 5.15 -10.79
C LEU A 83 0.11 6.62 -10.73
N VAL A 84 -0.72 7.50 -11.25
CA VAL A 84 -0.45 8.93 -11.27
C VAL A 84 -1.40 9.64 -10.32
N LEU A 85 -0.85 10.41 -9.39
CA LEU A 85 -1.62 11.18 -8.42
C LEU A 85 -1.56 12.65 -8.80
N PRO A 86 -2.67 13.22 -9.29
CA PRO A 86 -2.67 14.64 -9.65
C PRO A 86 -2.40 15.54 -8.44
N ALA A 87 -1.94 16.76 -8.71
CA ALA A 87 -1.54 17.68 -7.67
C ALA A 87 -2.65 17.94 -6.64
N THR A 88 -3.89 18.09 -7.09
CA THR A 88 -4.99 18.33 -6.16
C THR A 88 -5.18 17.16 -5.21
N VAL A 89 -5.05 15.94 -5.72
CA VAL A 89 -5.18 14.73 -4.91
C VAL A 89 -4.02 14.66 -3.91
N ARG A 90 -2.80 14.91 -4.38
CA ARG A 90 -1.61 14.86 -3.51
C ARG A 90 -1.72 15.87 -2.39
N HIS A 91 -2.14 17.08 -2.72
CA HIS A 91 -2.24 18.17 -1.74
C HIS A 91 -3.29 17.86 -0.67
N SER A 92 -4.36 17.20 -1.05
CA SER A 92 -5.41 16.87 -0.10
C SER A 92 -4.92 15.92 0.99
N CYS A 93 -3.88 15.16 0.72
CA CYS A 93 -3.30 14.20 1.66
C CYS A 93 -1.91 14.62 2.12
N ARG A 94 -1.48 15.83 1.77
CA ARG A 94 -0.18 16.35 2.15
C ARG A 94 0.99 15.49 1.68
N LEU A 95 0.84 14.90 0.51
CA LEU A 95 1.92 14.14 -0.09
C LEU A 95 2.86 15.07 -0.83
N LEU A 96 4.14 14.89 -0.60
CA LEU A 96 5.19 15.70 -1.21
C LEU A 96 6.04 14.84 -2.13
N VAL A 97 6.59 15.47 -3.15
CA VAL A 97 7.55 14.82 -4.03
C VAL A 97 8.72 14.32 -3.19
N GLY A 98 9.11 13.08 -3.41
CA GLY A 98 10.15 12.44 -2.62
C GLY A 98 9.64 11.59 -1.48
N ASP A 99 8.37 11.73 -1.12
CA ASP A 99 7.79 10.93 -0.06
C ASP A 99 7.77 9.45 -0.46
N ARG A 100 8.13 8.59 0.46
CA ARG A 100 7.93 7.16 0.29
C ARG A 100 6.54 6.83 0.80
N VAL A 101 5.76 6.23 -0.05
CA VAL A 101 4.38 5.85 0.27
C VAL A 101 4.26 4.34 0.27
N LEU A 102 3.39 3.85 1.11
CA LEU A 102 3.03 2.43 1.12
C LEU A 102 1.80 2.26 0.25
N LEU A 103 1.88 1.37 -0.70
CA LEU A 103 0.74 0.96 -1.50
C LEU A 103 0.25 -0.37 -0.97
N THR A 104 -1.04 -0.45 -0.70
CA THR A 104 -1.65 -1.74 -0.35
C THR A 104 -2.80 -1.97 -1.32
N ALA A 105 -2.96 -3.20 -1.74
CA ALA A 105 -3.97 -3.54 -2.72
C ALA A 105 -4.84 -4.68 -2.24
N ASP A 106 -6.13 -4.55 -2.47
CA ASP A 106 -7.05 -5.66 -2.40
C ASP A 106 -7.27 -6.12 -3.83
N LEU A 107 -6.64 -7.21 -4.20
CA LEU A 107 -6.64 -7.67 -5.59
C LEU A 107 -8.01 -8.16 -6.03
N ASP A 108 -8.78 -8.71 -5.11
CA ASP A 108 -10.12 -9.18 -5.43
C ASP A 108 -11.09 -8.03 -5.65
N ALA A 109 -10.93 -6.98 -4.87
CA ALA A 109 -11.81 -5.82 -4.99
C ALA A 109 -11.31 -4.78 -5.99
N SER A 110 -10.09 -4.94 -6.51
CA SER A 110 -9.46 -3.98 -7.42
C SER A 110 -9.37 -2.59 -6.81
N VAL A 111 -8.80 -2.52 -5.62
CA VAL A 111 -8.63 -1.26 -4.90
C VAL A 111 -7.18 -1.15 -4.44
N VAL A 112 -6.60 0.04 -4.62
CA VAL A 112 -5.28 0.35 -4.08
C VAL A 112 -5.43 1.48 -3.09
N ALA A 113 -4.83 1.32 -1.92
CA ALA A 113 -4.73 2.40 -0.95
C ALA A 113 -3.31 2.95 -0.98
N VAL A 114 -3.20 4.27 -0.98
CA VAL A 114 -1.90 4.96 -0.90
C VAL A 114 -1.81 5.59 0.47
N HIS A 115 -0.82 5.18 1.23
CA HIS A 115 -0.63 5.63 2.60
C HIS A 115 0.58 6.56 2.68
N SER A 116 0.36 7.76 3.20
CA SER A 116 1.43 8.74 3.37
C SER A 116 2.45 8.28 4.40
N PRO A 117 3.64 8.90 4.43
CA PRO A 117 4.62 8.57 5.47
C PRO A 117 4.06 8.67 6.89
N ALA A 118 3.22 9.67 7.16
CA ALA A 118 2.64 9.82 8.49
C ALA A 118 1.73 8.65 8.85
N LEU A 119 0.95 8.16 7.88
CA LEU A 119 0.08 7.02 8.13
C LEU A 119 0.89 5.73 8.32
N VAL A 120 1.97 5.58 7.57
CA VAL A 120 2.85 4.42 7.74
C VAL A 120 3.48 4.46 9.13
N GLU A 121 3.93 5.62 9.57
CA GLU A 121 4.48 5.78 10.91
C GLU A 121 3.45 5.37 11.97
N ALA A 122 2.22 5.77 11.81
CA ALA A 122 1.17 5.41 12.74
C ALA A 122 0.93 3.90 12.78
N MET A 123 0.97 3.24 11.61
CA MET A 123 0.84 1.79 11.55
C MET A 123 1.99 1.10 12.26
N ILE A 124 3.19 1.60 12.09
CA ILE A 124 4.38 1.02 12.70
C ILE A 124 4.40 1.25 14.21
N ALA A 125 3.98 2.42 14.64
CA ALA A 125 4.02 2.78 16.04
C ALA A 125 3.21 1.86 16.93
N GLY A 126 2.09 1.36 16.42
CA GLY A 126 1.23 0.48 17.19
C GLY A 126 1.96 -0.72 17.78
N PRO A 127 2.58 -1.57 16.94
CA PRO A 127 3.31 -2.74 17.45
C PRO A 127 4.53 -2.38 18.30
N HIS A 128 5.05 -1.16 18.14
CA HIS A 128 6.25 -0.72 18.85
C HIS A 128 5.95 0.18 20.03
N ALA A 129 4.71 0.32 20.43
CA ALA A 129 4.34 1.15 21.55
C ALA A 129 4.97 0.60 22.82
N ARG A 130 5.49 1.49 23.66
CA ARG A 130 6.08 1.07 24.90
C ARG A 130 5.02 1.01 25.97
N LYS A 131 5.27 0.15 26.94
CA LYS A 131 4.33 0.02 28.02
C LYS A 131 4.13 1.29 28.79
N ASP A 132 5.17 2.07 28.96
CA ASP A 132 5.10 3.26 29.75
C ASP A 132 4.64 4.48 28.97
N ASP A 133 4.26 4.29 27.75
CA ASP A 133 3.77 5.39 26.93
C ASP A 133 2.27 5.51 27.04
N ARG A 134 1.71 5.40 28.18
CA ARG A 134 0.27 5.47 28.29
C ARG A 134 -0.23 6.72 28.86
#